data_9ad9a8cf53c10f8c2daac0aac9a45fbc
#
_entry.id   9ad9a8cf53c10f8c2daac0aac9a45fbc
#
_cell.length_a   1.000
_cell.length_b   1.000
_cell.length_c   1.000
_cell.angle_alpha   90.00
_cell.angle_beta   90.00
_cell.angle_gamma   90.00
#
_symmetry.space_group_name_H-M   'P 1'
#
loop_
_entity.id
_entity.type
_entity.pdbx_description
1 polymer ?
#
loop_
_entity_poly.entity_id
_entity_poly.type
_entity_poly.pdbx_seq_one_letter_code
_entity_poly.pdbx_strand_id
1 'polypeptide(L)'
;MALDHQWFEEMEARIPHGEVRTRFAPSPTGYMHVGNLRTALYTYLIARHAKGKFILRIEDTDQKRKVEDAVDVIKRTMDACGLDYDEGPDVGGPVAPYVQTERMGYYKKYAELLIEKGCAYRCFCSEERLQQLHADDPNAKYDRHCLHLTQEEIDAKLAAGEPYVIRQKIPEGHTTFHDAVYGDITVDNADLEDQILLKSDGLPTYNFANVIDDHLMGITHVVRGSEYLSSSPK
;
A
#
# COMPACT_ATOMS: atom_id res chain seq x y z
N MET A 1 -16.31 17.14 3.22
CA MET A 1 -16.05 17.71 1.86
C MET A 1 -16.45 16.64 0.87
N ALA A 2 -17.30 16.92 -0.12
CA ALA A 2 -17.69 15.93 -1.10
C ALA A 2 -16.46 15.44 -1.88
N LEU A 3 -16.43 14.14 -2.23
CA LEU A 3 -15.36 13.57 -3.03
C LEU A 3 -15.42 14.12 -4.45
N ASP A 4 -14.25 14.35 -5.02
CA ASP A 4 -14.09 14.77 -6.41
C ASP A 4 -14.01 13.51 -7.30
N HIS A 5 -15.16 13.01 -7.71
CA HIS A 5 -15.26 11.81 -8.55
C HIS A 5 -14.59 12.00 -9.93
N GLN A 6 -14.58 13.21 -10.48
CA GLN A 6 -13.90 13.51 -11.74
C GLN A 6 -12.40 13.24 -11.63
N TRP A 7 -11.78 13.57 -10.50
CA TRP A 7 -10.36 13.29 -10.28
C TRP A 7 -10.05 11.78 -10.37
N PHE A 8 -10.94 10.90 -9.86
CA PHE A 8 -10.72 9.45 -9.98
C PHE A 8 -10.81 9.00 -11.43
N GLU A 9 -11.78 9.49 -12.20
CA GLU A 9 -11.90 9.18 -13.62
C GLU A 9 -10.67 9.63 -14.42
N GLU A 10 -10.14 10.81 -14.13
CA GLU A 10 -8.90 11.32 -14.74
C GLU A 10 -7.68 10.45 -14.37
N MET A 11 -7.60 9.98 -13.13
CA MET A 11 -6.51 9.09 -12.69
C MET A 11 -6.60 7.72 -13.36
N GLU A 12 -7.80 7.12 -13.44
CA GLU A 12 -8.04 5.86 -14.14
C GLU A 12 -7.66 5.96 -15.63
N ALA A 13 -8.02 7.05 -16.31
CA ALA A 13 -7.70 7.28 -17.71
C ALA A 13 -6.18 7.39 -18.00
N ARG A 14 -5.37 7.65 -16.97
CA ARG A 14 -3.90 7.72 -17.09
C ARG A 14 -3.19 6.40 -16.93
N ILE A 15 -3.89 5.36 -16.44
CA ILE A 15 -3.28 4.05 -16.18
C ILE A 15 -2.81 3.43 -17.50
N PRO A 16 -1.52 3.08 -17.63
CA PRO A 16 -1.02 2.39 -18.81
C PRO A 16 -1.59 0.98 -18.94
N HIS A 17 -1.98 0.59 -20.14
CA HIS A 17 -2.51 -0.74 -20.44
C HIS A 17 -1.79 -1.38 -21.62
N GLY A 18 -1.90 -2.70 -21.77
CA GLY A 18 -1.46 -3.44 -22.95
C GLY A 18 0.00 -3.87 -22.95
N GLU A 19 0.76 -3.55 -21.92
CA GLU A 19 2.15 -4.00 -21.75
C GLU A 19 2.39 -4.61 -20.36
N VAL A 20 3.38 -5.47 -20.23
CA VAL A 20 3.82 -5.97 -18.93
C VAL A 20 4.53 -4.85 -18.18
N ARG A 21 4.08 -4.60 -16.97
CA ARG A 21 4.65 -3.58 -16.09
C ARG A 21 4.98 -4.20 -14.74
N THR A 22 6.22 -4.10 -14.35
CA THR A 22 6.72 -4.60 -13.07
C THR A 22 7.38 -3.46 -12.29
N ARG A 23 7.52 -3.62 -10.99
CA ARG A 23 8.19 -2.60 -10.16
C ARG A 23 9.12 -3.23 -9.13
N PHE A 24 10.27 -2.62 -8.92
CA PHE A 24 11.04 -2.74 -7.70
C PHE A 24 10.68 -1.56 -6.80
N ALA A 25 10.25 -1.84 -5.57
CA ALA A 25 9.65 -0.85 -4.69
C ALA A 25 10.32 -0.88 -3.30
N PRO A 26 11.61 -0.48 -3.21
CA PRO A 26 12.35 -0.51 -1.96
C PRO A 26 11.94 0.61 -1.02
N SER A 27 11.91 0.30 0.29
CA SER A 27 11.84 1.30 1.34
C SER A 27 13.24 1.74 1.77
N PRO A 28 13.53 3.06 1.85
CA PRO A 28 14.85 3.58 2.22
C PRO A 28 15.09 3.55 3.74
N THR A 29 14.69 2.46 4.41
CA THR A 29 14.84 2.25 5.87
C THR A 29 16.13 1.51 6.24
N GLY A 30 16.99 1.27 5.27
CA GLY A 30 18.28 0.61 5.39
C GLY A 30 18.96 0.50 4.04
N TYR A 31 20.20 -0.01 4.04
CA TYR A 31 20.92 -0.21 2.79
C TYR A 31 20.45 -1.46 2.05
N MET A 32 20.55 -1.39 0.73
CA MET A 32 20.22 -2.51 -0.14
C MET A 32 21.16 -3.70 0.13
N HIS A 33 20.58 -4.88 0.30
CA HIS A 33 21.33 -6.12 0.48
C HIS A 33 21.00 -7.11 -0.65
N VAL A 34 21.75 -8.23 -0.72
CA VAL A 34 21.62 -9.22 -1.80
C VAL A 34 20.19 -9.76 -1.96
N GLY A 35 19.41 -9.85 -0.89
CA GLY A 35 18.01 -10.29 -0.94
C GLY A 35 17.12 -9.31 -1.70
N ASN A 36 17.29 -8.01 -1.46
CA ASN A 36 16.57 -6.96 -2.22
C ASN A 36 17.00 -6.95 -3.68
N LEU A 37 18.32 -7.06 -3.94
CA LEU A 37 18.86 -7.10 -5.29
C LEU A 37 18.35 -8.31 -6.08
N ARG A 38 18.24 -9.47 -5.44
CA ARG A 38 17.64 -10.67 -6.07
C ARG A 38 16.19 -10.40 -6.49
N THR A 39 15.38 -9.77 -5.65
CA THR A 39 14.00 -9.42 -5.98
C THR A 39 13.96 -8.42 -7.15
N ALA A 40 14.81 -7.39 -7.14
CA ALA A 40 14.93 -6.45 -8.24
C ALA A 40 15.30 -7.15 -9.55
N LEU A 41 16.28 -8.09 -9.52
CA LEU A 41 16.71 -8.85 -10.69
C LEU A 41 15.55 -9.68 -11.28
N TYR A 42 14.80 -10.42 -10.46
CA TYR A 42 13.67 -11.22 -10.97
C TYR A 42 12.60 -10.34 -11.59
N THR A 43 12.27 -9.24 -10.94
CA THR A 43 11.31 -8.26 -11.43
C THR A 43 11.75 -7.65 -12.77
N TYR A 44 13.02 -7.27 -12.87
CA TYR A 44 13.66 -6.78 -14.09
C TYR A 44 13.59 -7.81 -15.23
N LEU A 45 13.97 -9.08 -14.96
CA LEU A 45 13.98 -10.13 -15.96
C LEU A 45 12.59 -10.43 -16.53
N ILE A 46 11.55 -10.39 -15.71
CA ILE A 46 10.16 -10.55 -16.15
C ILE A 46 9.77 -9.42 -17.12
N ALA A 47 10.07 -8.16 -16.75
CA ALA A 47 9.80 -7.02 -17.63
C ALA A 47 10.55 -7.15 -18.96
N ARG A 48 11.84 -7.44 -18.93
CA ARG A 48 12.69 -7.54 -20.13
C ARG A 48 12.31 -8.72 -21.01
N HIS A 49 11.99 -9.89 -20.44
CA HIS A 49 11.49 -11.05 -21.17
C HIS A 49 10.21 -10.74 -21.95
N ALA A 50 9.29 -10.02 -21.31
CA ALA A 50 8.02 -9.62 -21.91
C ALA A 50 8.12 -8.37 -22.80
N LYS A 51 9.29 -7.75 -22.95
CA LYS A 51 9.52 -6.45 -23.62
C LYS A 51 8.65 -5.33 -23.01
N GLY A 52 8.37 -5.44 -21.72
CA GLY A 52 7.58 -4.50 -20.94
C GLY A 52 8.41 -3.46 -20.20
N LYS A 53 7.82 -2.84 -19.19
CA LYS A 53 8.42 -1.77 -18.39
C LYS A 53 8.84 -2.24 -17.01
N PHE A 54 10.03 -1.83 -16.58
CA PHE A 54 10.55 -2.01 -15.23
C PHE A 54 10.60 -0.65 -14.53
N ILE A 55 9.96 -0.52 -13.38
CA ILE A 55 9.72 0.72 -12.68
C ILE A 55 10.47 0.70 -11.35
N LEU A 56 11.15 1.80 -11.00
CA LEU A 56 11.65 2.04 -9.65
C LEU A 56 10.67 2.94 -8.90
N ARG A 57 10.08 2.46 -7.79
CA ARG A 57 9.27 3.26 -6.87
C ARG A 57 9.91 3.29 -5.49
N ILE A 58 10.06 4.46 -4.91
CA ILE A 58 10.59 4.61 -3.55
C ILE A 58 9.44 4.65 -2.55
N GLU A 59 9.42 3.69 -1.62
CA GLU A 59 8.39 3.57 -0.58
C GLU A 59 8.92 4.15 0.75
N ASP A 60 8.88 5.47 0.85
CA ASP A 60 9.46 6.26 1.93
C ASP A 60 8.45 6.75 2.98
N THR A 61 7.30 6.10 3.12
CA THR A 61 6.26 6.48 4.11
C THR A 61 6.69 6.26 5.56
N ASP A 62 7.71 5.44 5.82
CA ASP A 62 8.30 5.30 7.15
C ASP A 62 9.43 6.31 7.37
N GLN A 63 9.03 7.56 7.64
CA GLN A 63 9.97 8.67 7.84
C GLN A 63 10.84 8.53 9.10
N LYS A 64 10.39 7.74 10.10
CA LYS A 64 11.13 7.53 11.35
C LYS A 64 12.39 6.67 11.17
N ARG A 65 12.36 5.75 10.21
CA ARG A 65 13.47 4.83 9.91
C ARG A 65 14.22 5.19 8.63
N LYS A 66 13.92 6.32 8.01
CA LYS A 66 14.57 6.75 6.78
C LYS A 66 16.07 6.96 6.99
N VAL A 67 16.89 6.35 6.12
CA VAL A 67 18.33 6.55 6.04
C VAL A 67 18.63 7.53 4.92
N GLU A 68 19.40 8.58 5.20
CA GLU A 68 19.51 9.76 4.33
C GLU A 68 20.04 9.46 2.92
N ASP A 69 21.02 8.58 2.80
CA ASP A 69 21.67 8.22 1.52
C ASP A 69 21.14 6.89 0.92
N ALA A 70 20.16 6.24 1.54
CA ALA A 70 19.69 4.93 1.11
C ALA A 70 19.15 4.93 -0.33
N VAL A 71 18.46 5.98 -0.76
CA VAL A 71 17.94 6.10 -2.13
C VAL A 71 19.08 6.16 -3.15
N ASP A 72 20.14 6.90 -2.85
CA ASP A 72 21.31 7.00 -3.73
C ASP A 72 22.09 5.68 -3.78
N VAL A 73 22.15 4.95 -2.65
CA VAL A 73 22.74 3.60 -2.62
C VAL A 73 21.90 2.63 -3.47
N ILE A 74 20.57 2.68 -3.38
CA ILE A 74 19.68 1.86 -4.23
C ILE A 74 19.97 2.11 -5.70
N LYS A 75 19.96 3.37 -6.15
CA LYS A 75 20.21 3.76 -7.55
C LYS A 75 21.59 3.30 -8.04
N ARG A 76 22.64 3.60 -7.29
CA ARG A 76 24.02 3.18 -7.62
C ARG A 76 24.16 1.67 -7.67
N THR A 77 23.50 0.93 -6.79
CA THR A 77 23.54 -0.54 -6.79
C THR A 77 22.85 -1.12 -8.02
N MET A 78 21.69 -0.56 -8.40
CA MET A 78 20.99 -0.97 -9.62
C MET A 78 21.80 -0.68 -10.86
N ASP A 79 22.37 0.52 -10.99
CA ASP A 79 23.26 0.91 -12.10
C ASP A 79 24.46 -0.02 -12.20
N ALA A 80 25.18 -0.26 -11.09
CA ALA A 80 26.34 -1.15 -11.04
C ALA A 80 26.01 -2.61 -11.42
N CYS A 81 24.74 -3.02 -11.27
CA CYS A 81 24.26 -4.36 -11.65
C CYS A 81 23.59 -4.41 -13.03
N GLY A 82 23.54 -3.30 -13.77
CA GLY A 82 22.90 -3.21 -15.08
C GLY A 82 21.37 -3.38 -15.03
N LEU A 83 20.73 -3.00 -13.94
CA LEU A 83 19.27 -3.06 -13.76
C LEU A 83 18.63 -1.72 -14.10
N ASP A 84 18.72 -1.33 -15.36
CA ASP A 84 18.16 -0.06 -15.84
C ASP A 84 16.63 -0.08 -15.77
N TYR A 85 16.04 0.93 -15.13
CA TYR A 85 14.58 1.10 -15.06
C TYR A 85 14.09 2.11 -16.10
N ASP A 86 12.89 1.84 -16.65
CA ASP A 86 12.26 2.66 -17.70
C ASP A 86 11.55 3.89 -17.11
N GLU A 87 11.10 3.77 -15.85
CA GLU A 87 10.38 4.82 -15.12
C GLU A 87 10.85 4.87 -13.67
N GLY A 88 10.94 6.07 -13.10
CA GLY A 88 11.40 6.23 -11.72
C GLY A 88 11.58 7.68 -11.31
N PRO A 89 12.07 7.93 -10.08
CA PRO A 89 12.15 9.28 -9.49
C PRO A 89 13.00 10.27 -10.29
N ASP A 90 14.02 9.79 -10.97
CA ASP A 90 15.01 10.59 -11.72
C ASP A 90 14.83 10.54 -13.23
N VAL A 91 14.29 9.45 -13.76
CA VAL A 91 14.01 9.32 -15.20
C VAL A 91 12.60 9.78 -15.56
N GLY A 92 11.71 9.92 -14.60
CA GLY A 92 10.32 10.31 -14.82
C GLY A 92 9.48 9.18 -15.40
N GLY A 93 8.37 9.54 -16.05
CA GLY A 93 7.43 8.63 -16.71
C GLY A 93 5.98 9.11 -16.63
N PRO A 94 5.03 8.40 -17.28
CA PRO A 94 3.64 8.88 -17.47
C PRO A 94 2.82 8.87 -16.17
N VAL A 95 3.21 8.09 -15.16
CA VAL A 95 2.45 7.91 -13.91
C VAL A 95 3.17 8.47 -12.68
N ALA A 96 4.08 9.43 -12.90
CA ALA A 96 4.76 10.17 -11.83
C ALA A 96 3.74 10.80 -10.83
N PRO A 97 4.18 11.04 -9.59
CA PRO A 97 5.52 10.84 -9.02
C PRO A 97 5.79 9.38 -8.61
N TYR A 98 7.07 9.00 -8.48
CA TYR A 98 7.52 7.66 -8.13
C TYR A 98 8.09 7.55 -6.70
N VAL A 99 7.81 8.55 -5.86
CA VAL A 99 8.14 8.58 -4.43
C VAL A 99 6.84 8.68 -3.65
N GLN A 100 6.62 7.80 -2.68
CA GLN A 100 5.32 7.71 -2.00
C GLN A 100 4.95 8.96 -1.21
N THR A 101 5.90 9.62 -0.57
CA THR A 101 5.62 10.89 0.13
C THR A 101 5.13 12.00 -0.80
N GLU A 102 5.46 11.97 -2.08
CA GLU A 102 4.94 12.92 -3.09
C GLU A 102 3.50 12.59 -3.54
N ARG A 103 2.99 11.41 -3.18
CA ARG A 103 1.66 10.90 -3.53
C ARG A 103 0.65 10.96 -2.39
N MET A 104 0.99 11.59 -1.27
CA MET A 104 0.17 11.60 -0.04
C MET A 104 -1.29 12.00 -0.26
N GLY A 105 -1.54 12.96 -1.16
CA GLY A 105 -2.88 13.40 -1.53
C GLY A 105 -3.76 12.30 -2.14
N TYR A 106 -3.17 11.31 -2.80
CA TYR A 106 -3.89 10.21 -3.44
C TYR A 106 -4.46 9.26 -2.38
N TYR A 107 -3.64 8.85 -1.41
CA TYR A 107 -4.04 7.89 -0.38
C TYR A 107 -5.23 8.37 0.43
N LYS A 108 -5.25 9.66 0.80
CA LYS A 108 -6.39 10.24 1.52
C LYS A 108 -7.67 10.16 0.70
N LYS A 109 -7.62 10.50 -0.59
CA LYS A 109 -8.79 10.44 -1.49
C LYS A 109 -9.33 9.01 -1.60
N TYR A 110 -8.45 8.03 -1.81
CA TYR A 110 -8.86 6.62 -1.88
C TYR A 110 -9.39 6.09 -0.55
N ALA A 111 -8.83 6.50 0.59
CA ALA A 111 -9.36 6.12 1.91
C ALA A 111 -10.79 6.66 2.12
N GLU A 112 -11.06 7.92 1.75
CA GLU A 112 -12.39 8.51 1.83
C GLU A 112 -13.36 7.85 0.83
N LEU A 113 -12.90 7.49 -0.37
CA LEU A 113 -13.70 6.74 -1.35
C LEU A 113 -14.12 5.37 -0.79
N LEU A 114 -13.22 4.68 -0.08
CA LEU A 114 -13.55 3.40 0.55
C LEU A 114 -14.57 3.58 1.68
N ILE A 115 -14.54 4.68 2.42
CA ILE A 115 -15.58 5.01 3.42
C ILE A 115 -16.92 5.23 2.71
N GLU A 116 -16.95 6.03 1.64
CA GLU A 116 -18.17 6.27 0.85
C GLU A 116 -18.77 4.96 0.32
N LYS A 117 -17.92 4.04 -0.13
CA LYS A 117 -18.33 2.71 -0.61
C LYS A 117 -18.68 1.72 0.52
N GLY A 118 -18.56 2.11 1.79
CA GLY A 118 -18.79 1.23 2.94
C GLY A 118 -17.77 0.12 3.12
N CYS A 119 -16.59 0.25 2.50
CA CYS A 119 -15.47 -0.69 2.56
C CYS A 119 -14.39 -0.28 3.59
N ALA A 120 -14.54 0.89 4.21
CA ALA A 120 -13.68 1.39 5.28
C ALA A 120 -14.50 2.21 6.27
N TYR A 121 -13.93 2.50 7.43
CA TYR A 121 -14.57 3.30 8.47
C TYR A 121 -13.54 4.04 9.34
N ARG A 122 -14.00 5.12 10.03
CA ARG A 122 -13.19 5.88 10.97
C ARG A 122 -13.14 5.17 12.31
N CYS A 123 -11.94 5.01 12.86
CA CYS A 123 -11.72 4.40 14.17
C CYS A 123 -11.08 5.43 15.11
N PHE A 124 -11.77 5.75 16.19
CA PHE A 124 -11.37 6.72 17.22
C PHE A 124 -10.83 6.05 18.49
N CYS A 125 -10.49 4.76 18.44
CA CYS A 125 -9.90 4.06 19.57
C CYS A 125 -8.54 4.64 19.93
N SER A 126 -8.32 4.91 21.23
CA SER A 126 -7.02 5.32 21.74
C SER A 126 -6.02 4.15 21.76
N GLU A 127 -4.72 4.47 21.83
CA GLU A 127 -3.67 3.46 21.96
C GLU A 127 -3.84 2.66 23.25
N GLU A 128 -4.22 3.29 24.36
CA GLU A 128 -4.44 2.65 25.65
C GLU A 128 -5.54 1.59 25.57
N ARG A 129 -6.66 1.91 24.88
CA ARG A 129 -7.75 0.95 24.67
C ARG A 129 -7.28 -0.27 23.87
N LEU A 130 -6.50 -0.03 22.82
CA LEU A 130 -5.98 -1.13 21.98
C LEU A 130 -4.94 -1.96 22.75
N GLN A 131 -4.09 -1.33 23.57
CA GLN A 131 -3.15 -2.03 24.45
C GLN A 131 -3.89 -2.89 25.48
N GLN A 132 -4.98 -2.38 26.06
CA GLN A 132 -5.79 -3.17 27.01
C GLN A 132 -6.41 -4.40 26.33
N LEU A 133 -6.93 -4.27 25.12
CA LEU A 133 -7.47 -5.38 24.35
C LEU A 133 -6.42 -6.51 24.15
N HIS A 134 -5.18 -6.14 23.86
CA HIS A 134 -4.08 -7.09 23.70
C HIS A 134 -3.50 -7.59 25.04
N ALA A 135 -3.65 -6.83 26.13
CA ALA A 135 -3.26 -7.28 27.47
C ALA A 135 -4.19 -8.38 28.00
N ASP A 136 -5.48 -8.28 27.66
CA ASP A 136 -6.49 -9.27 28.03
C ASP A 136 -6.33 -10.57 27.19
N ASP A 137 -6.00 -10.44 25.91
CA ASP A 137 -5.67 -11.54 24.99
C ASP A 137 -4.61 -11.10 23.98
N PRO A 138 -3.35 -11.59 24.07
CA PRO A 138 -2.28 -11.24 23.14
C PRO A 138 -2.54 -11.57 21.66
N ASN A 139 -3.50 -12.47 21.39
CA ASN A 139 -3.91 -12.83 20.03
C ASN A 139 -5.21 -12.16 19.59
N ALA A 140 -5.79 -11.28 20.43
CA ALA A 140 -7.02 -10.59 20.11
C ALA A 140 -6.87 -9.77 18.84
N LYS A 141 -7.79 -9.95 17.90
CA LYS A 141 -7.96 -9.04 16.76
C LYS A 141 -8.66 -7.77 17.23
N TYR A 142 -8.56 -6.71 16.45
CA TYR A 142 -9.34 -5.52 16.70
C TYR A 142 -10.85 -5.86 16.70
N ASP A 143 -11.53 -5.49 17.78
CA ASP A 143 -12.93 -5.86 18.09
C ASP A 143 -13.98 -5.10 17.28
N ARG A 144 -13.60 -4.33 16.27
CA ARG A 144 -14.49 -3.54 15.42
C ARG A 144 -15.36 -2.52 16.18
N HIS A 145 -14.93 -2.09 17.37
CA HIS A 145 -15.69 -1.17 18.25
C HIS A 145 -16.25 0.04 17.50
N CYS A 146 -15.45 0.70 16.66
CA CYS A 146 -15.90 1.91 15.95
C CYS A 146 -16.68 1.61 14.64
N LEU A 147 -16.81 0.34 14.22
CA LEU A 147 -17.57 -0.01 13.02
C LEU A 147 -19.08 0.28 13.19
N HIS A 148 -19.57 0.27 14.42
CA HIS A 148 -20.99 0.39 14.76
C HIS A 148 -21.39 1.80 15.23
N LEU A 149 -20.48 2.78 15.16
CA LEU A 149 -20.79 4.17 15.48
C LEU A 149 -21.83 4.72 14.49
N THR A 150 -22.82 5.44 15.01
CA THR A 150 -23.78 6.16 14.19
C THR A 150 -23.13 7.36 13.50
N GLN A 151 -23.78 7.90 12.46
CA GLN A 151 -23.25 9.08 11.77
C GLN A 151 -23.21 10.30 12.70
N GLU A 152 -24.20 10.46 13.62
CA GLU A 152 -24.22 11.53 14.60
C GLU A 152 -23.03 11.44 15.57
N GLU A 153 -22.67 10.23 16.02
CA GLU A 153 -21.50 10.01 16.89
C GLU A 153 -20.20 10.33 16.16
N ILE A 154 -20.08 9.90 14.90
CA ILE A 154 -18.92 10.19 14.06
C ILE A 154 -18.78 11.72 13.88
N ASP A 155 -19.87 12.40 13.52
CA ASP A 155 -19.87 13.85 13.28
C ASP A 155 -19.53 14.64 14.56
N ALA A 156 -20.03 14.20 15.72
CA ALA A 156 -19.71 14.80 17.01
C ALA A 156 -18.21 14.67 17.34
N LYS A 157 -17.62 13.50 17.11
CA LYS A 157 -16.19 13.24 17.33
C LYS A 157 -15.31 14.06 16.37
N LEU A 158 -15.69 14.14 15.09
CA LEU A 158 -15.00 14.98 14.11
C LEU A 158 -15.09 16.47 14.47
N ALA A 159 -16.25 16.94 14.91
CA ALA A 159 -16.44 18.32 15.36
C ALA A 159 -15.62 18.63 16.62
N ALA A 160 -15.44 17.66 17.51
CA ALA A 160 -14.57 17.77 18.69
C ALA A 160 -13.07 17.71 18.34
N GLY A 161 -12.70 17.43 17.08
CA GLY A 161 -11.31 17.29 16.66
C GLY A 161 -10.62 16.03 17.18
N GLU A 162 -11.38 14.98 17.54
CA GLU A 162 -10.80 13.74 18.01
C GLU A 162 -9.93 13.11 16.91
N PRO A 163 -8.69 12.65 17.24
CA PRO A 163 -7.84 11.96 16.28
C PRO A 163 -8.47 10.63 15.90
N TYR A 164 -8.34 10.25 14.64
CA TYR A 164 -8.84 8.97 14.15
C TYR A 164 -7.89 8.37 13.11
N VAL A 165 -8.03 7.06 12.93
CA VAL A 165 -7.44 6.32 11.81
C VAL A 165 -8.56 5.84 10.89
N ILE A 166 -8.23 5.52 9.64
CA ILE A 166 -9.18 4.85 8.73
C ILE A 166 -8.80 3.37 8.67
N ARG A 167 -9.76 2.50 8.98
CA ARG A 167 -9.60 1.05 8.92
C ARG A 167 -10.35 0.47 7.72
N GLN A 168 -9.77 -0.55 7.13
CA GLN A 168 -10.45 -1.41 6.16
C GLN A 168 -11.60 -2.15 6.88
N LYS A 169 -12.71 -2.30 6.19
CA LYS A 169 -13.78 -3.21 6.60
C LYS A 169 -13.65 -4.50 5.81
N ILE A 170 -13.09 -5.53 6.43
CA ILE A 170 -12.97 -6.85 5.82
C ILE A 170 -14.37 -7.46 5.66
N PRO A 171 -14.79 -7.87 4.44
CA PRO A 171 -16.08 -8.51 4.22
C PRO A 171 -16.11 -9.94 4.81
N GLU A 172 -17.29 -10.48 5.03
CA GLU A 172 -17.45 -11.90 5.37
C GLU A 172 -17.11 -12.80 4.16
N GLY A 173 -16.78 -14.07 4.43
CA GLY A 173 -16.51 -15.07 3.41
C GLY A 173 -15.02 -15.35 3.22
N HIS A 174 -14.60 -15.56 1.99
CA HIS A 174 -13.24 -15.96 1.66
C HIS A 174 -12.64 -15.05 0.61
N THR A 175 -11.33 -14.84 0.68
CA THR A 175 -10.53 -14.16 -0.35
C THR A 175 -9.66 -15.19 -1.05
N THR A 176 -9.78 -15.29 -2.37
CA THR A 176 -8.92 -16.13 -3.21
C THR A 176 -8.09 -15.26 -4.14
N PHE A 177 -6.79 -15.54 -4.22
CA PHE A 177 -5.92 -14.94 -5.22
C PHE A 177 -5.09 -16.02 -5.91
N HIS A 178 -4.69 -15.77 -7.14
CA HIS A 178 -3.86 -16.67 -7.93
C HIS A 178 -2.39 -16.26 -7.83
N ASP A 179 -1.54 -17.16 -7.33
CA ASP A 179 -0.08 -17.01 -7.35
C ASP A 179 0.50 -17.89 -8.45
N ALA A 180 1.35 -17.32 -9.31
CA ALA A 180 1.90 -18.03 -10.45
C ALA A 180 2.83 -19.20 -10.07
N VAL A 181 3.32 -19.25 -8.82
CA VAL A 181 4.19 -20.30 -8.29
C VAL A 181 3.42 -21.28 -7.40
N TYR A 182 2.54 -20.77 -6.55
CA TYR A 182 1.83 -21.54 -5.54
C TYR A 182 0.40 -21.91 -5.95
N GLY A 183 -0.10 -21.41 -7.09
CA GLY A 183 -1.48 -21.65 -7.55
C GLY A 183 -2.51 -20.80 -6.78
N ASP A 184 -3.74 -21.29 -6.72
CA ASP A 184 -4.83 -20.60 -6.03
C ASP A 184 -4.67 -20.73 -4.51
N ILE A 185 -4.65 -19.58 -3.83
CA ILE A 185 -4.57 -19.49 -2.37
C ILE A 185 -5.86 -18.85 -1.89
N THR A 186 -6.58 -19.58 -1.02
CA THR A 186 -7.84 -19.14 -0.42
C THR A 186 -7.64 -18.97 1.09
N VAL A 187 -8.07 -17.83 1.62
CA VAL A 187 -8.01 -17.50 3.03
C VAL A 187 -9.40 -17.16 3.53
N ASP A 188 -9.78 -17.65 4.70
CA ASP A 188 -11.01 -17.22 5.36
C ASP A 188 -10.85 -15.77 5.83
N ASN A 189 -11.76 -14.90 5.45
CA ASN A 189 -11.73 -13.49 5.83
C ASN A 189 -11.89 -13.29 7.34
N ALA A 190 -12.45 -14.28 8.06
CA ALA A 190 -12.46 -14.30 9.52
C ALA A 190 -11.05 -14.36 10.12
N ASP A 191 -10.04 -14.85 9.38
CA ASP A 191 -8.64 -14.85 9.81
C ASP A 191 -7.93 -13.51 9.57
N LEU A 192 -8.50 -12.64 8.78
CA LEU A 192 -7.99 -11.30 8.51
C LEU A 192 -8.46 -10.30 9.58
N GLU A 193 -7.71 -9.23 9.76
CA GLU A 193 -8.06 -8.13 10.67
C GLU A 193 -8.38 -6.87 9.87
N ASP A 194 -9.31 -6.05 10.37
CA ASP A 194 -9.56 -4.70 9.84
C ASP A 194 -8.32 -3.82 10.06
N GLN A 195 -7.38 -3.91 9.13
CA GLN A 195 -6.11 -3.20 9.22
C GLN A 195 -6.30 -1.68 9.07
N ILE A 196 -5.38 -0.92 9.65
CA ILE A 196 -5.32 0.52 9.42
C ILE A 196 -4.85 0.77 7.98
N LEU A 197 -5.62 1.55 7.24
CA LEU A 197 -5.27 2.02 5.89
C LEU A 197 -4.53 3.36 5.98
N LEU A 198 -5.10 4.31 6.71
CA LEU A 198 -4.55 5.66 6.91
C LEU A 198 -4.41 5.94 8.40
N LYS A 199 -3.22 6.35 8.82
CA LYS A 199 -2.91 6.71 10.20
C LYS A 199 -3.44 8.10 10.55
N SER A 200 -3.47 8.43 11.84
CA SER A 200 -3.94 9.74 12.35
C SER A 200 -3.09 10.92 11.88
N ASP A 201 -1.82 10.69 11.54
CA ASP A 201 -0.91 11.68 10.95
C ASP A 201 -1.12 11.86 9.43
N GLY A 202 -2.05 11.11 8.83
CA GLY A 202 -2.35 11.12 7.41
C GLY A 202 -1.45 10.23 6.56
N LEU A 203 -0.47 9.54 7.16
CA LEU A 203 0.39 8.61 6.44
C LEU A 203 -0.34 7.28 6.17
N PRO A 204 -0.26 6.73 4.95
CA PRO A 204 -0.80 5.42 4.66
C PRO A 204 0.04 4.32 5.32
N THR A 205 -0.58 3.18 5.55
CA THR A 205 0.17 1.95 5.84
C THR A 205 0.76 1.37 4.55
N TYR A 206 1.76 0.50 4.70
CA TYR A 206 2.42 -0.18 3.57
C TYR A 206 1.41 -0.88 2.66
N ASN A 207 0.54 -1.71 3.23
CA ASN A 207 -0.44 -2.50 2.47
C ASN A 207 -1.46 -1.63 1.71
N PHE A 208 -1.73 -0.43 2.16
CA PHE A 208 -2.63 0.49 1.49
C PHE A 208 -1.93 1.29 0.39
N ALA A 209 -0.76 1.86 0.69
CA ALA A 209 -0.02 2.66 -0.28
C ALA A 209 0.37 1.84 -1.52
N ASN A 210 0.91 0.63 -1.31
CA ASN A 210 1.39 -0.18 -2.42
C ASN A 210 0.26 -0.63 -3.37
N VAL A 211 -0.94 -0.91 -2.85
CA VAL A 211 -2.11 -1.30 -3.67
C VAL A 211 -2.56 -0.14 -4.57
N ILE A 212 -2.67 1.06 -4.01
CA ILE A 212 -3.06 2.26 -4.79
C ILE A 212 -2.00 2.58 -5.84
N ASP A 213 -0.72 2.50 -5.45
CA ASP A 213 0.37 2.80 -6.38
C ASP A 213 0.49 1.76 -7.48
N ASP A 214 0.37 0.47 -7.16
CA ASP A 214 0.40 -0.60 -8.15
C ASP A 214 -0.75 -0.45 -9.15
N HIS A 215 -1.96 -0.11 -8.67
CA HIS A 215 -3.11 0.16 -9.52
C HIS A 215 -2.85 1.37 -10.44
N LEU A 216 -2.53 2.52 -9.88
CA LEU A 216 -2.34 3.77 -10.65
C LEU A 216 -1.11 3.75 -11.57
N MET A 217 -0.13 2.89 -11.29
CA MET A 217 1.04 2.68 -12.15
C MET A 217 0.84 1.56 -13.18
N GLY A 218 -0.35 0.92 -13.18
CA GLY A 218 -0.68 -0.15 -14.10
C GLY A 218 0.22 -1.38 -13.95
N ILE A 219 0.64 -1.69 -12.71
CA ILE A 219 1.50 -2.85 -12.44
C ILE A 219 0.73 -4.13 -12.71
N THR A 220 1.26 -4.95 -13.61
CA THR A 220 0.62 -6.20 -14.05
C THR A 220 1.16 -7.43 -13.33
N HIS A 221 2.41 -7.40 -12.87
CA HIS A 221 3.07 -8.52 -12.19
C HIS A 221 3.77 -8.02 -10.93
N VAL A 222 3.35 -8.56 -9.79
CA VAL A 222 3.94 -8.29 -8.48
C VAL A 222 4.86 -9.44 -8.11
N VAL A 223 6.16 -9.16 -7.93
CA VAL A 223 7.17 -10.14 -7.50
C VAL A 223 7.60 -9.81 -6.10
N ARG A 224 7.43 -10.75 -5.18
CA ARG A 224 7.75 -10.60 -3.75
C ARG A 224 8.25 -11.93 -3.17
N GLY A 225 8.88 -11.88 -2.01
CA GLY A 225 9.22 -13.09 -1.27
C GLY A 225 7.97 -13.84 -0.77
N SER A 226 8.10 -15.13 -0.52
CA SER A 226 7.00 -15.99 -0.05
C SER A 226 6.44 -15.57 1.32
N GLU A 227 7.20 -14.82 2.10
CA GLU A 227 6.76 -14.22 3.38
C GLU A 227 5.58 -13.25 3.20
N TYR A 228 5.36 -12.72 2.00
CA TYR A 228 4.24 -11.82 1.70
C TYR A 228 2.95 -12.53 1.29
N LEU A 229 2.94 -13.86 1.18
CA LEU A 229 1.72 -14.62 0.84
C LEU A 229 0.59 -14.36 1.85
N SER A 230 0.93 -14.23 3.13
CA SER A 230 -0.03 -13.93 4.21
C SER A 230 -0.63 -12.53 4.15
N SER A 231 0.02 -11.58 3.46
CA SER A 231 -0.49 -10.21 3.29
C SER A 231 -1.21 -9.99 1.96
N SER A 232 -1.09 -10.93 1.02
CA SER A 232 -1.73 -10.79 -0.31
C SER A 232 -3.26 -10.75 -0.26
N PRO A 233 -3.97 -11.44 0.65
CA PRO A 233 -5.42 -11.37 0.74
C PRO A 233 -5.95 -10.06 1.37
N LYS A 234 -5.09 -9.27 1.99
CA LYS A 234 -5.43 -7.98 2.62
C LYS A 234 -5.49 -6.87 1.60
#